data_7da4acc4c938b9deb961ab40ba0d2eec
#
_entry.id   7da4acc4c938b9deb961ab40ba0d2eec
#
_cell.length_a   1.000
_cell.length_b   1.000
_cell.length_c   1.000
_cell.angle_alpha   90.00
_cell.angle_beta   90.00
_cell.angle_gamma   90.00
#
_symmetry.space_group_name_H-M   'P 1'
#
loop_
_entity.id
_entity.type
_entity.pdbx_description
1 polymer ?
#
loop_
_entity_poly.entity_id
_entity_poly.type
_entity_poly.pdbx_seq_one_letter_code
_entity_poly.pdbx_strand_id
1 'polypeptide(L)'
;LYRSLVVDKKIAVGAYAGYSAGVLGLSSFGFGATPAPQGDIAKVEAAVMEEIDRFLQGGVTEEEIARAKRRMVASTVYARDSLASGPHIFDQALTTGRTAADVVAWPERIMAVTSAEIEAAARAVLVPARAVTSHLLPAET
;
A
#
# COMPACT_ATOMS: atom_id res chain seq x y z
N LEU A 1 5.20 7.19 -5.22
CA LEU A 1 5.94 7.37 -3.97
C LEU A 1 7.41 6.96 -4.14
N TYR A 2 7.75 5.65 -4.36
CA TYR A 2 9.13 5.19 -4.50
C TYR A 2 9.88 5.94 -5.62
N ARG A 3 9.30 6.00 -6.82
CA ARG A 3 9.92 6.69 -7.95
C ARG A 3 10.20 8.16 -7.61
N SER A 4 9.23 8.88 -7.06
CA SER A 4 9.38 10.30 -6.71
C SER A 4 10.44 10.52 -5.64
N LEU A 5 10.38 9.82 -4.50
CA LEU A 5 11.27 10.08 -3.37
C LEU A 5 12.67 9.50 -3.53
N VAL A 6 12.77 8.30 -4.15
CA VAL A 6 14.05 7.56 -4.22
C VAL A 6 14.78 7.82 -5.54
N VAL A 7 14.05 7.80 -6.67
CA VAL A 7 14.68 7.89 -7.99
C VAL A 7 14.84 9.35 -8.44
N ASP A 8 13.73 10.11 -8.40
CA ASP A 8 13.68 11.47 -8.95
C ASP A 8 14.25 12.50 -7.98
N LYS A 9 13.70 12.58 -6.75
CA LYS A 9 14.12 13.56 -5.71
C LYS A 9 15.37 13.12 -4.94
N LYS A 10 15.68 11.83 -4.88
CA LYS A 10 16.84 11.23 -4.18
C LYS A 10 16.97 11.64 -2.69
N ILE A 11 15.85 11.90 -2.04
CA ILE A 11 15.78 12.29 -0.62
C ILE A 11 15.55 11.11 0.32
N ALA A 12 15.21 9.93 -0.23
CA ALA A 12 15.01 8.72 0.53
C ALA A 12 15.77 7.54 -0.13
N VAL A 13 16.14 6.54 0.66
CA VAL A 13 16.70 5.27 0.18
C VAL A 13 15.63 4.19 0.03
N GLY A 14 14.45 4.39 0.61
CA GLY A 14 13.32 3.50 0.49
C GLY A 14 12.01 4.23 0.75
N ALA A 15 10.94 3.80 0.08
CA ALA A 15 9.59 4.30 0.32
C ALA A 15 8.58 3.21 -0.02
N TYR A 16 7.54 3.06 0.78
CA TYR A 16 6.50 2.06 0.60
C TYR A 16 5.12 2.58 1.01
N ALA A 17 4.10 1.88 0.57
CA ALA A 17 2.74 2.01 1.05
C ALA A 17 2.16 0.61 1.26
N GLY A 18 1.32 0.45 2.27
CA GLY A 18 0.75 -0.84 2.60
C GLY A 18 -0.60 -0.75 3.30
N TYR A 19 -1.40 -1.78 3.10
CA TYR A 19 -2.71 -1.95 3.72
C TYR A 19 -2.78 -3.26 4.50
N SER A 20 -3.20 -3.19 5.75
CA SER A 20 -3.36 -4.35 6.61
C SER A 20 -4.71 -5.02 6.38
N ALA A 21 -4.81 -5.84 5.32
CA ALA A 21 -6.08 -6.46 4.88
C ALA A 21 -6.52 -7.67 5.72
N GLY A 22 -5.61 -8.30 6.44
CA GLY A 22 -5.87 -9.59 7.14
C GLY A 22 -6.08 -9.44 8.64
N VAL A 23 -6.92 -8.50 9.07
CA VAL A 23 -7.22 -8.27 10.48
C VAL A 23 -8.72 -8.26 10.74
N LEU A 24 -9.14 -8.69 11.94
CA LEU A 24 -10.48 -8.50 12.47
C LEU A 24 -10.55 -7.11 13.13
N GLY A 25 -11.52 -6.28 12.71
CA GLY A 25 -11.72 -4.94 13.25
C GLY A 25 -11.09 -3.83 12.42
N LEU A 26 -10.65 -2.75 13.10
CA LEU A 26 -10.08 -1.59 12.42
C LEU A 26 -8.75 -1.94 11.76
N SER A 27 -8.62 -1.54 10.52
CA SER A 27 -7.41 -1.72 9.71
C SER A 27 -6.69 -0.40 9.49
N SER A 28 -5.43 -0.47 9.06
CA SER A 28 -4.62 0.71 8.76
C SER A 28 -4.09 0.67 7.34
N PHE A 29 -3.99 1.84 6.74
CA PHE A 29 -3.22 2.07 5.53
C PHE A 29 -2.01 2.93 5.91
N GLY A 30 -0.80 2.43 5.66
CA GLY A 30 0.44 3.09 6.07
C GLY A 30 1.30 3.50 4.90
N PHE A 31 2.02 4.60 5.08
CA PHE A 31 3.14 5.01 4.23
C PHE A 31 4.40 5.03 5.07
N GLY A 32 5.51 4.66 4.48
CA GLY A 32 6.82 4.79 5.13
C GLY A 32 7.88 5.19 4.14
N ALA A 33 8.86 5.95 4.63
CA ALA A 33 10.04 6.29 3.87
C ALA A 33 11.27 6.36 4.80
N THR A 34 12.41 5.93 4.28
CA THR A 34 13.69 6.01 4.98
C THR A 34 14.51 7.12 4.34
N PRO A 35 14.84 8.20 5.09
CA PRO A 35 15.68 9.28 4.57
C PRO A 35 17.02 8.78 4.00
N ALA A 36 17.57 9.47 3.02
CA ALA A 36 18.94 9.27 2.57
C ALA A 36 19.93 9.58 3.72
N PRO A 37 21.15 9.05 3.71
CA PRO A 37 22.15 9.37 4.73
C PRO A 37 22.30 10.88 4.90
N GLN A 38 22.23 11.37 6.13
CA GLN A 38 22.21 12.79 6.48
C GLN A 38 21.01 13.58 5.91
N GLY A 39 19.97 12.87 5.44
CA GLY A 39 18.76 13.47 4.91
C GLY A 39 17.88 14.07 6.01
N ASP A 40 17.15 15.10 5.65
CA ASP A 40 16.21 15.77 6.53
C ASP A 40 14.87 15.00 6.55
N ILE A 41 14.50 14.49 7.72
CA ILE A 41 13.28 13.71 7.90
C ILE A 41 12.01 14.56 7.63
N ALA A 42 12.05 15.86 7.95
CA ALA A 42 10.92 16.75 7.70
C ALA A 42 10.69 16.96 6.20
N LYS A 43 11.76 17.03 5.40
CA LYS A 43 11.65 17.09 3.94
C LYS A 43 11.08 15.80 3.36
N VAL A 44 11.45 14.65 3.91
CA VAL A 44 10.91 13.36 3.46
C VAL A 44 9.44 13.26 3.81
N GLU A 45 9.03 13.66 5.02
CA GLU A 45 7.62 13.69 5.43
C GLU A 45 6.80 14.61 4.51
N ALA A 46 7.26 15.84 4.31
CA ALA A 46 6.59 16.79 3.41
C ALA A 46 6.43 16.22 1.99
N ALA A 47 7.45 15.55 1.47
CA ALA A 47 7.38 14.94 0.14
C ALA A 47 6.43 13.74 0.09
N VAL A 48 6.28 12.97 1.16
CA VAL A 48 5.27 11.90 1.26
C VAL A 48 3.87 12.52 1.23
N MET A 49 3.63 13.58 2.00
CA MET A 49 2.33 14.27 2.02
C MET A 49 2.00 14.89 0.65
N GLU A 50 2.97 15.52 0.00
CA GLU A 50 2.82 16.05 -1.36
C GLU A 50 2.38 14.97 -2.37
N GLU A 51 2.95 13.77 -2.29
CA GLU A 51 2.57 12.66 -3.15
C GLU A 51 1.15 12.14 -2.86
N ILE A 52 0.74 12.13 -1.58
CA ILE A 52 -0.62 11.75 -1.18
C ILE A 52 -1.61 12.79 -1.72
N ASP A 53 -1.33 14.08 -1.53
CA ASP A 53 -2.18 15.17 -2.01
C ASP A 53 -2.29 15.17 -3.53
N ARG A 54 -1.17 14.96 -4.24
CA ARG A 54 -1.16 14.84 -5.70
C ARG A 54 -2.06 13.68 -6.17
N PHE A 55 -2.01 12.55 -5.49
CA PHE A 55 -2.88 11.42 -5.79
C PHE A 55 -4.36 11.71 -5.52
N LEU A 56 -4.69 12.36 -4.40
CA LEU A 56 -6.06 12.72 -4.04
C LEU A 56 -6.68 13.76 -4.99
N GLN A 57 -5.86 14.64 -5.57
CA GLN A 57 -6.29 15.68 -6.51
C GLN A 57 -6.30 15.19 -7.97
N GLY A 58 -5.26 14.47 -8.36
CA GLY A 58 -5.04 14.05 -9.75
C GLY A 58 -5.60 12.66 -10.09
N GLY A 59 -5.98 11.89 -9.08
CA GLY A 59 -6.43 10.51 -9.25
C GLY A 59 -5.32 9.56 -9.68
N VAL A 60 -5.72 8.46 -10.31
CA VAL A 60 -4.84 7.39 -10.79
C VAL A 60 -5.14 7.10 -12.26
N THR A 61 -4.10 6.91 -13.06
CA THR A 61 -4.26 6.60 -14.49
C THR A 61 -4.66 5.14 -14.70
N GLU A 62 -5.38 4.87 -15.79
CA GLU A 62 -5.76 3.49 -16.18
C GLU A 62 -4.51 2.59 -16.38
N GLU A 63 -3.40 3.15 -16.87
CA GLU A 63 -2.16 2.42 -17.02
C GLU A 63 -1.58 1.98 -15.66
N GLU A 64 -1.59 2.87 -14.66
CA GLU A 64 -1.14 2.56 -13.30
C GLU A 64 -2.01 1.49 -12.67
N ILE A 65 -3.34 1.58 -12.81
CA ILE A 65 -4.29 0.57 -12.36
C ILE A 65 -4.01 -0.77 -13.03
N ALA A 66 -3.92 -0.80 -14.34
CA ALA A 66 -3.68 -2.02 -15.10
C ALA A 66 -2.35 -2.69 -14.70
N ARG A 67 -1.29 -1.90 -14.48
CA ARG A 67 0.00 -2.39 -13.99
C ARG A 67 -0.09 -2.97 -12.59
N ALA A 68 -0.79 -2.28 -11.68
CA ALA A 68 -1.00 -2.75 -10.31
C ALA A 68 -1.78 -4.07 -10.30
N LYS A 69 -2.90 -4.16 -11.02
CA LYS A 69 -3.71 -5.36 -11.15
C LYS A 69 -2.90 -6.56 -11.66
N ARG A 70 -2.14 -6.37 -12.75
CA ARG A 70 -1.27 -7.43 -13.29
C ARG A 70 -0.27 -7.94 -12.26
N ARG A 71 0.37 -7.04 -11.50
CA ARG A 71 1.31 -7.44 -10.43
C ARG A 71 0.62 -8.20 -9.32
N MET A 72 -0.54 -7.74 -8.87
CA MET A 72 -1.31 -8.39 -7.81
C MET A 72 -1.79 -9.79 -8.23
N VAL A 73 -2.32 -9.94 -9.44
CA VAL A 73 -2.74 -11.24 -9.95
C VAL A 73 -1.54 -12.17 -10.17
N ALA A 74 -0.43 -11.67 -10.72
CA ALA A 74 0.78 -12.47 -10.89
C ALA A 74 1.31 -13.00 -9.54
N SER A 75 1.25 -12.22 -8.47
CA SER A 75 1.68 -12.67 -7.14
C SER A 75 0.86 -13.87 -6.63
N THR A 76 -0.41 -14.00 -7.00
CA THR A 76 -1.23 -15.16 -6.62
C THR A 76 -0.82 -16.44 -7.37
N VAL A 77 -0.34 -16.31 -8.59
CA VAL A 77 0.18 -17.46 -9.34
C VAL A 77 1.44 -17.99 -8.66
N TYR A 78 2.39 -17.10 -8.34
CA TYR A 78 3.61 -17.50 -7.61
C TYR A 78 3.32 -18.06 -6.20
N ALA A 79 2.30 -17.53 -5.51
CA ALA A 79 1.92 -18.07 -4.21
C ALA A 79 1.38 -19.51 -4.29
N ARG A 80 0.81 -19.94 -5.42
CA ARG A 80 0.34 -21.32 -5.63
C ARG A 80 1.47 -22.32 -5.75
N ASP A 81 2.65 -21.90 -6.18
CA ASP A 81 3.83 -22.77 -6.31
C ASP A 81 4.50 -23.05 -4.96
N SER A 82 4.10 -22.36 -3.91
CA SER A 82 4.61 -22.58 -2.56
C SER A 82 3.67 -23.45 -1.75
N LEU A 83 4.15 -24.58 -1.27
CA LEU A 83 3.39 -25.52 -0.42
C LEU A 83 2.84 -24.89 0.87
N ALA A 84 3.53 -23.88 1.41
CA ALA A 84 3.14 -23.19 2.65
C ALA A 84 2.17 -22.04 2.41
N SER A 85 2.21 -21.38 1.25
CA SER A 85 1.45 -20.15 0.98
C SER A 85 -0.06 -20.42 0.85
N GLY A 86 -0.45 -21.54 0.22
CA GLY A 86 -1.85 -21.90 0.06
C GLY A 86 -2.58 -22.04 1.40
N PRO A 87 -2.14 -22.94 2.30
CA PRO A 87 -2.73 -23.08 3.64
C PRO A 87 -2.77 -21.76 4.42
N HIS A 88 -1.70 -20.98 4.38
CA HIS A 88 -1.63 -19.69 5.11
C HIS A 88 -2.64 -18.66 4.59
N ILE A 89 -2.84 -18.57 3.27
CA ILE A 89 -3.83 -17.66 2.67
C ILE A 89 -5.25 -18.05 3.11
N PHE A 90 -5.59 -19.33 3.09
CA PHE A 90 -6.90 -19.81 3.53
C PHE A 90 -7.08 -19.63 5.03
N ASP A 91 -6.08 -19.96 5.85
CA ASP A 91 -6.10 -19.75 7.30
C ASP A 91 -6.36 -18.29 7.63
N GLN A 92 -5.58 -17.36 7.06
CA GLN A 92 -5.79 -15.93 7.27
C GLN A 92 -7.18 -15.46 6.83
N ALA A 93 -7.69 -15.97 5.72
CA ALA A 93 -9.02 -15.60 5.25
C ALA A 93 -10.12 -16.10 6.21
N LEU A 94 -10.08 -17.36 6.60
CA LEU A 94 -11.10 -17.98 7.46
C LEU A 94 -11.09 -17.40 8.87
N THR A 95 -9.92 -17.16 9.44
CA THR A 95 -9.77 -16.57 10.78
C THR A 95 -10.18 -15.09 10.84
N THR A 96 -10.24 -14.41 9.69
CA THR A 96 -10.69 -13.01 9.57
C THR A 96 -12.11 -12.85 9.02
N GLY A 97 -12.91 -13.93 9.05
CA GLY A 97 -14.33 -13.91 8.68
C GLY A 97 -14.61 -13.93 7.17
N ARG A 98 -13.60 -14.18 6.35
CA ARG A 98 -13.76 -14.41 4.90
C ARG A 98 -14.00 -15.90 4.64
N THR A 99 -14.47 -16.24 3.46
CA THR A 99 -14.73 -17.61 3.02
C THR A 99 -13.64 -18.11 2.07
N ALA A 100 -13.59 -19.42 1.86
CA ALA A 100 -12.73 -20.01 0.82
C ALA A 100 -13.11 -19.50 -0.58
N ALA A 101 -14.40 -19.27 -0.83
CA ALA A 101 -14.88 -18.68 -2.08
C ALA A 101 -14.33 -17.27 -2.32
N ASP A 102 -14.21 -16.45 -1.26
CA ASP A 102 -13.59 -15.11 -1.36
C ASP A 102 -12.11 -15.17 -1.77
N VAL A 103 -11.39 -16.18 -1.27
CA VAL A 103 -9.99 -16.41 -1.66
C VAL A 103 -9.89 -16.80 -3.13
N VAL A 104 -10.75 -17.70 -3.58
CA VAL A 104 -10.76 -18.17 -4.99
C VAL A 104 -11.16 -17.04 -5.95
N ALA A 105 -12.17 -16.25 -5.59
CA ALA A 105 -12.66 -15.13 -6.42
C ALA A 105 -11.77 -13.88 -6.39
N TRP A 106 -10.73 -13.85 -5.52
CA TRP A 106 -9.92 -12.65 -5.34
C TRP A 106 -9.28 -12.10 -6.64
N PRO A 107 -8.70 -12.92 -7.54
CA PRO A 107 -8.12 -12.42 -8.79
C PRO A 107 -9.16 -11.72 -9.69
N GLU A 108 -10.36 -12.29 -9.81
CA GLU A 108 -11.45 -11.71 -10.59
C GLU A 108 -11.93 -10.38 -9.98
N ARG A 109 -12.09 -10.34 -8.66
CA ARG A 109 -12.47 -9.13 -7.92
C ARG A 109 -11.43 -8.01 -8.11
N ILE A 110 -10.14 -8.31 -8.04
CA ILE A 110 -9.07 -7.32 -8.31
C ILE A 110 -9.15 -6.81 -9.76
N MET A 111 -9.39 -7.70 -10.71
CA MET A 111 -9.52 -7.26 -12.12
C MET A 111 -10.76 -6.39 -12.36
N ALA A 112 -11.82 -6.57 -11.60
CA ALA A 112 -13.05 -5.77 -11.69
C ALA A 112 -12.98 -4.38 -11.06
N VAL A 113 -12.03 -4.11 -10.15
CA VAL A 113 -11.88 -2.80 -9.48
C VAL A 113 -11.74 -1.67 -10.50
N THR A 114 -12.45 -0.58 -10.30
CA THR A 114 -12.43 0.61 -11.18
C THR A 114 -11.59 1.75 -10.57
N SER A 115 -11.20 2.72 -11.42
CA SER A 115 -10.55 3.97 -10.97
C SER A 115 -11.41 4.73 -9.97
N ALA A 116 -12.71 4.84 -10.22
CA ALA A 116 -13.64 5.52 -9.34
C ALA A 116 -13.72 4.89 -7.94
N GLU A 117 -13.69 3.55 -7.83
CA GLU A 117 -13.67 2.86 -6.54
C GLU A 117 -12.36 3.09 -5.79
N ILE A 118 -11.22 3.09 -6.49
CA ILE A 118 -9.90 3.39 -5.90
C ILE A 118 -9.89 4.82 -5.34
N GLU A 119 -10.34 5.79 -6.11
CA GLU A 119 -10.38 7.19 -5.68
C GLU A 119 -11.36 7.42 -4.52
N ALA A 120 -12.52 6.79 -4.55
CA ALA A 120 -13.50 6.87 -3.46
C ALA A 120 -12.91 6.27 -2.16
N ALA A 121 -12.28 5.10 -2.24
CA ALA A 121 -11.63 4.47 -1.11
C ALA A 121 -10.47 5.33 -0.57
N ALA A 122 -9.67 5.91 -1.45
CA ALA A 122 -8.57 6.80 -1.04
C ALA A 122 -9.08 8.03 -0.28
N ARG A 123 -10.10 8.71 -0.79
CA ARG A 123 -10.71 9.86 -0.09
C ARG A 123 -11.35 9.48 1.25
N ALA A 124 -11.88 8.27 1.37
CA ALA A 124 -12.47 7.79 2.62
C ALA A 124 -11.41 7.44 3.69
N VAL A 125 -10.24 6.95 3.27
CA VAL A 125 -9.19 6.43 4.16
C VAL A 125 -8.11 7.48 4.46
N LEU A 126 -7.64 8.20 3.44
CA LEU A 126 -6.53 9.15 3.55
C LEU A 126 -7.02 10.51 4.08
N VAL A 127 -7.46 10.52 5.33
CA VAL A 127 -7.99 11.71 6.01
C VAL A 127 -6.99 12.19 7.05
N PRO A 128 -6.38 13.38 6.92
CA PRO A 128 -5.34 13.87 7.81
C PRO A 128 -5.72 13.84 9.30
N ALA A 129 -6.98 14.14 9.65
CA ALA A 129 -7.46 14.11 11.02
C ALA A 129 -7.50 12.70 11.66
N ARG A 130 -7.28 11.64 10.87
CA ARG A 130 -7.21 10.24 11.32
C ARG A 130 -5.82 9.62 11.10
N ALA A 131 -4.85 10.44 10.74
CA ALA A 131 -3.48 10.01 10.51
C ALA A 131 -2.61 10.25 11.74
N VAL A 132 -1.62 9.39 11.92
CA VAL A 132 -0.54 9.54 12.89
C VAL A 132 0.78 9.39 12.15
N THR A 133 1.69 10.34 12.33
CA THR A 133 3.08 10.25 11.85
C THR A 133 4.00 9.92 13.02
N SER A 134 4.94 9.04 12.80
CA SER A 134 6.00 8.73 13.75
C SER A 134 7.37 8.82 13.08
N HIS A 135 8.35 9.34 13.82
CA HIS A 135 9.74 9.43 13.38
C HIS A 135 10.61 8.52 14.25
N LEU A 136 11.47 7.74 13.59
CA LEU A 136 12.54 6.99 14.26
C LEU A 136 13.85 7.74 14.00
N LEU A 137 14.41 8.32 15.06
CA LEU A 137 15.66 9.06 15.02
C LEU A 137 16.79 8.23 15.67
N PRO A 138 18.05 8.40 15.24
CA PRO A 138 19.18 7.86 15.97
C PRO A 138 19.17 8.37 17.42
N ALA A 139 19.66 7.54 18.34
CA ALA A 139 19.90 8.01 19.71
C ALA A 139 20.97 9.10 19.70
N GLU A 140 20.75 10.15 20.48
CA GLU A 140 21.80 11.13 20.74
C GLU A 140 22.95 10.45 21.48
N THR A 141 24.15 10.46 20.92
CA THR A 141 25.38 9.92 21.52
C THR A 141 26.12 10.99 22.27
#